data_c6bd3bd362be21c71756842c5c6fe2f2
#
_entry.id   c6bd3bd362be21c71756842c5c6fe2f2
#
_cell.length_a   1.000
_cell.length_b   1.000
_cell.length_c   1.000
_cell.angle_alpha   90.00
_cell.angle_beta   90.00
_cell.angle_gamma   90.00
#
_symmetry.space_group_name_H-M   'P 1'
#
loop_
_entity.id
_entity.type
_entity.pdbx_description
1 polymer ?
#
loop_
_entity_poly.entity_id
_entity_poly.type
_entity_poly.pdbx_seq_one_letter_code
_entity_poly.pdbx_strand_id
1 'polypeptide(L)'
;MINYLILRFLWLRERGFVQITQKTLVSLFPFFLISGIIRVISLSVFSEMGYINQLFSVSDWLPTFKITGQVLINLSNFLGGLAGPLSTYFAGKYTAGHYGRSTGTAGVTSLLVSLIIGSQELLLSPLNDDGVLARINLPDSINIILAIFVGYLVGQIFRFSRASDDQIVDKDYIYQPKTVRPIFLSLILAIGLNILLVIGDQANVFQTIRKFTSTFTVTDNHLLSTFMMGLLNTFSAWIGNNQVFTPNSIAEDSFALENLTYAVSHHTTTGLPHLYTLTNLYHSYGMVAGIGSGLALLVALLLASTSYKDKKVSLLSVFPSLFNYGAPFMVGIPVLLNLVYLVPFLLAPMVNMGIAAVSLAIHLMPAAVYPVPDGTPSLLYAFIGTGGSLRALAISILCLGVDILIFIPFVRLSNKVQHGLKEEGESLETK
;
A
#
# COMPACT_ATOMS: atom_id res chain seq x y z
N MET A 1 -1.22 23.80 22.23
CA MET A 1 -0.78 22.48 21.74
C MET A 1 -1.17 22.24 20.29
N ILE A 2 -2.41 22.43 19.86
CA ILE A 2 -2.87 22.23 18.46
C ILE A 2 -2.12 23.14 17.48
N ASN A 3 -1.95 24.42 17.75
CA ASN A 3 -1.23 25.37 16.87
C ASN A 3 0.25 24.98 16.72
N TYR A 4 0.89 24.47 17.75
CA TYR A 4 2.28 23.98 17.67
C TYR A 4 2.40 22.74 16.76
N LEU A 5 1.44 21.82 16.86
CA LEU A 5 1.39 20.66 15.96
C LEU A 5 1.14 21.07 14.52
N ILE A 6 0.24 22.02 14.27
CA ILE A 6 -0.03 22.56 12.92
C ILE A 6 1.25 23.15 12.33
N LEU A 7 1.97 24.01 13.06
CA LEU A 7 3.22 24.62 12.60
C LEU A 7 4.29 23.56 12.28
N ARG A 8 4.41 22.52 13.10
CA ARG A 8 5.34 21.41 12.84
C ARG A 8 4.99 20.59 11.61
N PHE A 9 3.69 20.35 11.38
CA PHE A 9 3.20 19.67 10.17
C PHE A 9 3.38 20.54 8.92
N LEU A 10 3.16 21.85 9.00
CA LEU A 10 3.45 22.79 7.91
C LEU A 10 4.93 22.74 7.54
N TRP A 11 5.81 22.92 8.52
CA TRP A 11 7.27 22.88 8.29
C TRP A 11 7.75 21.56 7.64
N LEU A 12 7.20 20.39 8.06
CA LEU A 12 7.53 19.11 7.44
C LEU A 12 7.02 19.01 6.01
N ARG A 13 5.82 19.53 5.74
CA ARG A 13 5.18 19.47 4.43
C ARG A 13 5.84 20.40 3.41
N GLU A 14 6.52 21.44 3.85
CA GLU A 14 7.31 22.35 3.01
C GLU A 14 8.65 21.74 2.56
N ARG A 15 9.11 20.64 3.18
CA ARG A 15 10.33 19.97 2.73
C ARG A 15 10.18 19.44 1.31
N GLY A 16 11.16 19.77 0.46
CA GLY A 16 11.13 19.43 -0.96
C GLY A 16 10.88 17.94 -1.21
N PHE A 17 11.46 17.03 -0.41
CA PHE A 17 11.21 15.59 -0.51
C PHE A 17 9.75 15.24 -0.27
N VAL A 18 9.10 15.80 0.76
CA VAL A 18 7.69 15.52 1.09
C VAL A 18 6.76 16.04 -0.01
N GLN A 19 7.00 17.22 -0.54
CA GLN A 19 6.23 17.79 -1.66
C GLN A 19 6.36 16.93 -2.92
N ILE A 20 7.58 16.49 -3.25
CA ILE A 20 7.84 15.63 -4.40
C ILE A 20 7.15 14.27 -4.21
N THR A 21 7.25 13.69 -3.02
CA THR A 21 6.56 12.44 -2.67
C THR A 21 5.05 12.57 -2.89
N GLN A 22 4.43 13.62 -2.36
CA GLN A 22 2.98 13.84 -2.52
C GLN A 22 2.57 14.04 -3.98
N LYS A 23 3.33 14.85 -4.76
CA LYS A 23 3.07 15.03 -6.20
C LYS A 23 3.20 13.72 -6.96
N THR A 24 4.21 12.91 -6.65
CA THR A 24 4.44 11.59 -7.25
C THR A 24 3.28 10.65 -6.96
N LEU A 25 2.88 10.51 -5.70
CA LEU A 25 1.77 9.65 -5.30
C LEU A 25 0.47 10.01 -6.00
N VAL A 26 0.11 11.30 -6.02
CA VAL A 26 -1.11 11.77 -6.71
C VAL A 26 -1.06 11.47 -8.21
N SER A 27 0.11 11.53 -8.85
CA SER A 27 0.26 11.20 -10.28
C SER A 27 0.08 9.72 -10.58
N LEU A 28 0.27 8.85 -9.59
CA LEU A 28 0.07 7.41 -9.70
C LEU A 28 -1.39 6.99 -9.52
N PHE A 29 -2.24 7.85 -8.95
CA PHE A 29 -3.62 7.53 -8.59
C PHE A 29 -4.43 6.86 -9.70
N PRO A 30 -4.47 7.36 -10.96
CA PRO A 30 -5.29 6.75 -12.00
C PRO A 30 -4.84 5.31 -12.34
N PHE A 31 -3.55 5.05 -12.30
CA PHE A 31 -3.00 3.70 -12.57
C PHE A 31 -3.39 2.71 -11.47
N PHE A 32 -3.28 3.12 -10.20
CA PHE A 32 -3.69 2.30 -9.06
C PHE A 32 -5.20 2.10 -9.01
N LEU A 33 -5.99 3.10 -9.40
CA LEU A 33 -7.44 2.99 -9.46
C LEU A 33 -7.87 1.92 -10.48
N ILE A 34 -7.32 1.98 -11.68
CA ILE A 34 -7.63 1.01 -12.75
C ILE A 34 -7.15 -0.39 -12.35
N SER A 35 -5.90 -0.51 -11.89
CA SER A 35 -5.36 -1.78 -11.39
C SER A 35 -6.22 -2.36 -10.27
N GLY A 36 -6.66 -1.53 -9.32
CA GLY A 36 -7.50 -1.95 -8.19
C GLY A 36 -8.86 -2.45 -8.61
N ILE A 37 -9.53 -1.78 -9.54
CA ILE A 37 -10.82 -2.22 -10.07
C ILE A 37 -10.65 -3.57 -10.78
N ILE A 38 -9.65 -3.70 -11.65
CA ILE A 38 -9.36 -4.95 -12.37
C ILE A 38 -9.06 -6.08 -11.38
N ARG A 39 -8.26 -5.81 -10.34
CA ARG A 39 -7.91 -6.81 -9.32
C ARG A 39 -9.12 -7.29 -8.54
N VAL A 40 -9.99 -6.38 -8.11
CA VAL A 40 -11.23 -6.73 -7.40
C VAL A 40 -12.11 -7.62 -8.28
N ILE A 41 -12.31 -7.25 -9.55
CA ILE A 41 -13.10 -8.07 -10.49
C ILE A 41 -12.43 -9.43 -10.69
N SER A 42 -11.11 -9.46 -10.89
CA SER A 42 -10.39 -10.72 -11.10
C SER A 42 -10.49 -11.66 -9.90
N LEU A 43 -10.25 -11.17 -8.68
CA LEU A 43 -10.26 -11.99 -7.48
C LEU A 43 -11.69 -12.38 -7.03
N SER A 44 -12.65 -11.45 -7.11
CA SER A 44 -14.00 -11.71 -6.62
C SER A 44 -14.85 -12.54 -7.60
N VAL A 45 -14.70 -12.29 -8.92
CA VAL A 45 -15.54 -12.90 -9.95
C VAL A 45 -14.84 -14.06 -10.63
N PHE A 46 -13.56 -13.94 -10.98
CA PHE A 46 -12.83 -14.88 -11.85
C PHE A 46 -11.82 -15.76 -11.11
N SER A 47 -11.74 -15.72 -9.78
CA SER A 47 -11.05 -16.73 -8.97
C SER A 47 -11.96 -17.91 -8.71
N GLU A 48 -11.42 -19.14 -8.70
CA GLU A 48 -12.17 -20.35 -8.32
C GLU A 48 -12.74 -20.23 -6.89
N MET A 49 -12.01 -19.58 -5.99
CA MET A 49 -12.41 -19.27 -4.61
C MET A 49 -12.98 -17.84 -4.46
N GLY A 50 -13.35 -17.19 -5.58
CA GLY A 50 -13.86 -15.82 -5.59
C GLY A 50 -15.23 -15.69 -4.96
N TYR A 51 -15.46 -14.65 -4.16
CA TYR A 51 -16.72 -14.41 -3.45
C TYR A 51 -17.94 -14.40 -4.39
N ILE A 52 -17.88 -13.62 -5.47
CA ILE A 52 -18.97 -13.56 -6.46
C ILE A 52 -19.11 -14.88 -7.22
N ASN A 53 -18.00 -15.54 -7.56
CA ASN A 53 -18.04 -16.84 -8.21
C ASN A 53 -18.74 -17.89 -7.35
N GLN A 54 -18.46 -17.93 -6.05
CA GLN A 54 -19.13 -18.89 -5.15
C GLN A 54 -20.62 -18.60 -4.95
N LEU A 55 -21.04 -17.34 -5.05
CA LEU A 55 -22.45 -16.97 -4.94
C LEU A 55 -23.25 -17.29 -6.21
N PHE A 56 -22.66 -17.09 -7.40
CA PHE A 56 -23.37 -17.13 -8.67
C PHE A 56 -22.88 -18.24 -9.62
N SER A 57 -21.91 -19.08 -9.17
CA SER A 57 -21.30 -20.15 -9.96
C SER A 57 -20.87 -19.69 -11.35
N VAL A 58 -20.19 -18.52 -11.42
CA VAL A 58 -19.82 -17.90 -12.70
C VAL A 58 -18.97 -18.83 -13.55
N SER A 59 -18.13 -19.66 -12.91
CA SER A 59 -17.31 -20.69 -13.55
C SER A 59 -18.12 -21.72 -14.36
N ASP A 60 -19.37 -21.97 -14.00
CA ASP A 60 -20.18 -23.03 -14.59
C ASP A 60 -20.86 -22.59 -15.88
N TRP A 61 -21.24 -21.31 -15.99
CA TRP A 61 -21.96 -20.80 -17.15
C TRP A 61 -21.14 -19.91 -18.08
N LEU A 62 -19.94 -19.47 -17.68
CA LEU A 62 -19.06 -18.63 -18.50
C LEU A 62 -17.91 -19.47 -19.12
N PRO A 63 -17.99 -19.86 -20.42
CA PRO A 63 -16.96 -20.72 -21.04
C PRO A 63 -15.56 -20.16 -21.02
N THR A 64 -15.41 -18.82 -21.00
CA THR A 64 -14.10 -18.12 -21.00
C THR A 64 -13.59 -17.78 -19.61
N PHE A 65 -14.23 -18.28 -18.54
CA PHE A 65 -13.93 -17.93 -17.15
C PHE A 65 -12.42 -17.97 -16.82
N LYS A 66 -11.76 -19.10 -17.06
CA LYS A 66 -10.32 -19.28 -16.73
C LYS A 66 -9.42 -18.34 -17.51
N ILE A 67 -9.67 -18.21 -18.83
CA ILE A 67 -8.86 -17.35 -19.70
C ILE A 67 -9.04 -15.88 -19.32
N THR A 68 -10.28 -15.44 -19.12
CA THR A 68 -10.60 -14.07 -18.73
C THR A 68 -9.97 -13.74 -17.35
N GLY A 69 -10.11 -14.64 -16.38
CA GLY A 69 -9.50 -14.50 -15.07
C GLY A 69 -7.98 -14.34 -15.12
N GLN A 70 -7.32 -15.23 -15.92
CA GLN A 70 -5.88 -15.17 -16.11
C GLN A 70 -5.42 -13.85 -16.76
N VAL A 71 -6.12 -13.38 -17.78
CA VAL A 71 -5.81 -12.11 -18.45
C VAL A 71 -5.97 -10.92 -17.47
N LEU A 72 -7.08 -10.88 -16.72
CA LEU A 72 -7.35 -9.79 -15.78
C LEU A 72 -6.34 -9.75 -14.62
N ILE A 73 -6.01 -10.90 -14.02
CA ILE A 73 -5.04 -10.95 -12.93
C ILE A 73 -3.64 -10.56 -13.43
N ASN A 74 -3.23 -11.04 -14.59
CA ASN A 74 -1.96 -10.68 -15.20
C ASN A 74 -1.91 -9.18 -15.53
N LEU A 75 -2.99 -8.61 -16.07
CA LEU A 75 -3.08 -7.16 -16.34
C LEU A 75 -3.00 -6.35 -15.04
N SER A 76 -3.69 -6.77 -13.98
CA SER A 76 -3.62 -6.12 -12.67
C SER A 76 -2.20 -6.19 -12.08
N ASN A 77 -1.56 -7.35 -12.16
CA ASN A 77 -0.18 -7.54 -11.67
C ASN A 77 0.82 -6.70 -12.49
N PHE A 78 0.64 -6.63 -13.82
CA PHE A 78 1.45 -5.77 -14.68
C PHE A 78 1.32 -4.29 -14.29
N LEU A 79 0.10 -3.78 -14.15
CA LEU A 79 -0.13 -2.39 -13.74
C LEU A 79 0.40 -2.11 -12.33
N GLY A 80 0.26 -3.07 -11.41
CA GLY A 80 0.83 -3.00 -10.07
C GLY A 80 2.36 -3.01 -10.07
N GLY A 81 2.98 -3.85 -10.91
CA GLY A 81 4.43 -3.94 -11.09
C GLY A 81 5.05 -2.66 -11.66
N LEU A 82 4.29 -1.92 -12.48
CA LEU A 82 4.74 -0.61 -12.98
C LEU A 82 4.77 0.49 -11.89
N ALA A 83 4.19 0.25 -10.72
CA ALA A 83 4.12 1.24 -9.66
C ALA A 83 5.48 1.76 -9.21
N GLY A 84 6.47 0.89 -9.02
CA GLY A 84 7.84 1.24 -8.67
C GLY A 84 8.53 2.09 -9.77
N PRO A 85 8.65 1.58 -10.99
CA PRO A 85 9.22 2.32 -12.12
C PRO A 85 8.56 3.68 -12.38
N LEU A 86 7.22 3.75 -12.36
CA LEU A 86 6.49 5.01 -12.52
C LEU A 86 6.72 5.97 -11.35
N SER A 87 6.79 5.46 -10.11
CA SER A 87 7.14 6.27 -8.94
C SER A 87 8.50 6.91 -9.09
N THR A 88 9.49 6.14 -9.53
CA THR A 88 10.85 6.62 -9.74
C THR A 88 10.90 7.67 -10.86
N TYR A 89 10.18 7.42 -11.97
CA TYR A 89 10.06 8.39 -13.07
C TYR A 89 9.49 9.73 -12.61
N PHE A 90 8.33 9.72 -11.94
CA PHE A 90 7.69 10.94 -11.49
C PHE A 90 8.49 11.67 -10.41
N ALA A 91 9.10 10.94 -9.48
CA ALA A 91 9.94 11.53 -8.45
C ALA A 91 11.16 12.23 -9.06
N GLY A 92 11.88 11.59 -9.98
CA GLY A 92 13.01 12.19 -10.69
C GLY A 92 12.61 13.41 -11.53
N LYS A 93 11.50 13.29 -12.27
CA LYS A 93 10.93 14.39 -13.05
C LYS A 93 10.60 15.61 -12.18
N TYR A 94 9.87 15.40 -11.06
CA TYR A 94 9.47 16.51 -10.18
C TYR A 94 10.64 17.08 -9.40
N THR A 95 11.62 16.26 -9.03
CA THR A 95 12.84 16.75 -8.37
C THR A 95 13.67 17.62 -9.31
N ALA A 96 13.91 17.15 -10.53
CA ALA A 96 14.63 17.95 -11.54
C ALA A 96 13.89 19.26 -11.86
N GLY A 97 12.57 19.22 -12.00
CA GLY A 97 11.73 20.39 -12.22
C GLY A 97 11.77 21.39 -11.07
N HIS A 98 11.85 20.93 -9.82
CA HIS A 98 12.00 21.79 -8.65
C HIS A 98 13.30 22.65 -8.71
N TYR A 99 14.33 22.15 -9.39
CA TYR A 99 15.61 22.85 -9.56
C TYR A 99 15.78 23.47 -10.97
N GLY A 100 14.71 23.59 -11.77
CA GLY A 100 14.78 24.14 -13.13
C GLY A 100 15.68 23.35 -14.06
N ARG A 101 15.70 22.02 -13.95
CA ARG A 101 16.51 21.11 -14.78
C ARG A 101 15.66 20.33 -15.75
N SER A 102 16.29 19.66 -16.74
CA SER A 102 15.59 18.85 -17.73
C SER A 102 14.74 17.76 -17.08
N THR A 103 13.44 17.94 -17.09
CA THR A 103 12.47 17.07 -16.43
C THR A 103 12.28 15.76 -17.16
N GLY A 104 12.27 15.80 -18.49
CA GLY A 104 12.09 14.60 -19.33
C GLY A 104 13.24 13.62 -19.20
N THR A 105 14.48 14.11 -19.38
CA THR A 105 15.67 13.25 -19.27
C THR A 105 15.87 12.73 -17.86
N ALA A 106 15.64 13.53 -16.82
CA ALA A 106 15.72 13.07 -15.44
C ALA A 106 14.67 11.97 -15.13
N GLY A 107 13.43 12.14 -15.62
CA GLY A 107 12.39 11.13 -15.46
C GLY A 107 12.76 9.80 -16.13
N VAL A 108 13.17 9.84 -17.40
CA VAL A 108 13.59 8.62 -18.14
C VAL A 108 14.80 7.95 -17.49
N THR A 109 15.81 8.73 -17.08
CA THR A 109 16.98 8.19 -16.36
C THR A 109 16.57 7.53 -15.04
N SER A 110 15.67 8.14 -14.27
CA SER A 110 15.16 7.57 -13.04
C SER A 110 14.41 6.25 -13.27
N LEU A 111 13.62 6.15 -14.35
CA LEU A 111 12.96 4.92 -14.75
C LEU A 111 13.97 3.83 -15.10
N LEU A 112 15.00 4.13 -15.88
CA LEU A 112 16.08 3.18 -16.20
C LEU A 112 16.82 2.70 -14.95
N VAL A 113 17.13 3.60 -14.02
CA VAL A 113 17.75 3.25 -12.74
C VAL A 113 16.86 2.27 -11.96
N SER A 114 15.57 2.49 -11.91
CA SER A 114 14.61 1.61 -11.25
C SER A 114 14.54 0.22 -11.89
N LEU A 115 14.57 0.15 -13.22
CA LEU A 115 14.60 -1.13 -13.95
C LEU A 115 15.90 -1.90 -13.70
N ILE A 116 17.05 -1.21 -13.64
CA ILE A 116 18.34 -1.84 -13.32
C ILE A 116 18.34 -2.40 -11.89
N ILE A 117 17.82 -1.65 -10.92
CA ILE A 117 17.72 -2.11 -9.52
C ILE A 117 16.78 -3.30 -9.41
N GLY A 118 15.67 -3.31 -10.14
CA GLY A 118 14.70 -4.40 -10.11
C GLY A 118 15.10 -5.65 -10.93
N SER A 119 16.13 -5.57 -11.77
CA SER A 119 16.56 -6.67 -12.64
C SER A 119 17.73 -7.50 -12.07
N GLN A 120 17.82 -7.63 -10.74
CA GLN A 120 18.93 -8.33 -10.06
C GLN A 120 19.10 -9.78 -10.54
N GLU A 121 18.01 -10.53 -10.64
CA GLU A 121 18.04 -11.92 -11.12
C GLU A 121 18.53 -12.01 -12.57
N LEU A 122 18.14 -11.05 -13.40
CA LEU A 122 18.56 -10.99 -14.79
C LEU A 122 20.07 -10.68 -14.93
N LEU A 123 20.58 -9.75 -14.09
CA LEU A 123 21.96 -9.31 -14.15
C LEU A 123 22.95 -10.33 -13.54
N LEU A 124 22.48 -11.15 -12.60
CA LEU A 124 23.30 -12.14 -11.89
C LEU A 124 23.17 -13.56 -12.44
N SER A 125 22.11 -13.86 -13.21
CA SER A 125 21.98 -15.18 -13.80
C SER A 125 22.99 -15.36 -14.94
N PRO A 126 23.70 -16.50 -15.01
CA PRO A 126 24.54 -16.80 -16.16
C PRO A 126 23.68 -16.74 -17.42
N LEU A 127 24.27 -16.23 -18.53
CA LEU A 127 23.68 -16.18 -19.87
C LEU A 127 23.42 -17.63 -20.33
N ASN A 128 22.32 -18.20 -19.94
CA ASN A 128 21.85 -19.46 -20.53
C ASN A 128 21.12 -19.14 -21.83
N ASP A 129 21.22 -20.05 -22.81
CA ASP A 129 20.74 -19.92 -24.20
C ASP A 129 19.25 -19.60 -24.40
N ASP A 130 18.45 -19.60 -23.33
CA ASP A 130 17.04 -19.20 -23.36
C ASP A 130 16.94 -17.68 -23.27
N GLY A 131 16.83 -17.04 -24.40
CA GLY A 131 16.88 -15.60 -24.65
C GLY A 131 16.48 -14.66 -23.50
N VAL A 132 17.31 -13.67 -23.25
CA VAL A 132 17.21 -12.60 -22.22
C VAL A 132 15.80 -11.97 -22.12
N LEU A 133 15.02 -11.96 -23.20
CA LEU A 133 13.67 -11.39 -23.23
C LEU A 133 12.60 -12.25 -22.53
N ALA A 134 12.81 -13.55 -22.36
CA ALA A 134 11.86 -14.44 -21.70
C ALA A 134 11.83 -14.27 -20.17
N ARG A 135 12.80 -13.57 -19.59
CA ARG A 135 12.97 -13.37 -18.14
C ARG A 135 12.81 -11.92 -17.66
N ILE A 136 12.31 -11.02 -18.52
CA ILE A 136 11.85 -9.72 -18.01
C ILE A 136 10.53 -9.97 -17.25
N ASN A 137 10.62 -10.67 -16.15
CA ASN A 137 9.67 -10.47 -15.08
C ASN A 137 9.84 -9.01 -14.66
N LEU A 138 8.84 -8.18 -14.92
CA LEU A 138 8.80 -6.86 -14.33
C LEU A 138 9.08 -7.05 -12.85
N PRO A 139 10.13 -6.41 -12.31
CA PRO A 139 10.58 -6.68 -10.96
C PRO A 139 9.40 -6.62 -10.01
N ASP A 140 9.29 -7.60 -9.14
CA ASP A 140 8.42 -7.50 -7.98
C ASP A 140 8.67 -6.15 -7.37
N SER A 141 7.68 -5.30 -7.44
CA SER A 141 7.77 -3.87 -7.37
C SER A 141 8.67 -3.42 -6.23
N ILE A 142 9.77 -2.75 -6.54
CA ILE A 142 10.50 -1.94 -5.57
C ILE A 142 9.46 -1.18 -4.77
N ASN A 143 9.51 -1.27 -3.45
CA ASN A 143 8.62 -0.54 -2.56
C ASN A 143 8.46 0.90 -3.06
N ILE A 144 7.22 1.37 -3.18
CA ILE A 144 6.89 2.70 -3.76
C ILE A 144 7.71 3.81 -3.13
N ILE A 145 7.96 3.77 -1.83
CA ILE A 145 8.72 4.80 -1.12
C ILE A 145 10.20 4.71 -1.44
N LEU A 146 10.75 3.49 -1.52
CA LEU A 146 12.12 3.30 -1.97
C LEU A 146 12.28 3.78 -3.42
N ALA A 147 11.31 3.49 -4.28
CA ALA A 147 11.29 3.98 -5.66
C ALA A 147 11.26 5.52 -5.73
N ILE A 148 10.42 6.17 -4.92
CA ILE A 148 10.37 7.63 -4.81
C ILE A 148 11.72 8.18 -4.31
N PHE A 149 12.32 7.54 -3.32
CA PHE A 149 13.63 7.95 -2.79
C PHE A 149 14.73 7.84 -3.84
N VAL A 150 14.78 6.73 -4.58
CA VAL A 150 15.73 6.55 -5.70
C VAL A 150 15.51 7.62 -6.77
N GLY A 151 14.27 7.87 -7.19
CA GLY A 151 13.95 8.93 -8.14
C GLY A 151 14.35 10.33 -7.64
N TYR A 152 14.14 10.59 -6.36
CA TYR A 152 14.59 11.83 -5.72
C TYR A 152 16.12 11.97 -5.77
N LEU A 153 16.88 10.91 -5.48
CA LEU A 153 18.34 10.92 -5.58
C LEU A 153 18.82 11.20 -7.00
N VAL A 154 18.23 10.54 -8.00
CA VAL A 154 18.55 10.82 -9.41
C VAL A 154 18.25 12.28 -9.76
N GLY A 155 17.10 12.81 -9.35
CA GLY A 155 16.77 14.21 -9.53
C GLY A 155 17.76 15.17 -8.86
N GLN A 156 18.30 14.83 -7.68
CA GLN A 156 19.38 15.58 -7.02
C GLN A 156 20.69 15.54 -7.82
N ILE A 157 21.03 14.40 -8.46
CA ILE A 157 22.19 14.33 -9.36
C ILE A 157 22.02 15.31 -10.51
N PHE A 158 20.81 15.40 -11.09
CA PHE A 158 20.51 16.37 -12.15
C PHE A 158 20.58 17.83 -11.68
N ARG A 159 20.40 18.12 -10.39
CA ARG A 159 20.60 19.48 -9.82
C ARG A 159 22.00 20.01 -10.10
N PHE A 160 23.03 19.16 -10.08
CA PHE A 160 24.42 19.54 -10.35
C PHE A 160 24.73 19.69 -11.84
N SER A 161 23.78 19.37 -12.75
CA SER A 161 23.91 19.70 -14.16
C SER A 161 23.70 21.18 -14.42
N ARG A 162 24.16 21.71 -15.56
CA ARG A 162 23.87 23.09 -15.94
C ARG A 162 22.35 23.25 -16.22
N ALA A 163 21.80 24.43 -15.95
CA ALA A 163 20.39 24.72 -16.25
C ALA A 163 20.08 24.43 -17.71
N SER A 164 18.91 23.84 -17.95
CA SER A 164 18.39 23.70 -19.28
C SER A 164 17.81 25.06 -19.68
N ASP A 165 18.33 25.69 -20.72
CA ASP A 165 17.64 26.80 -21.40
C ASP A 165 16.47 26.21 -22.18
N ASP A 166 15.40 25.83 -21.47
CA ASP A 166 14.15 25.30 -22.09
C ASP A 166 13.42 26.38 -22.92
N GLN A 167 13.96 27.62 -22.99
CA GLN A 167 13.39 28.71 -23.80
C GLN A 167 13.89 28.74 -25.26
N ILE A 168 14.85 27.90 -25.63
CA ILE A 168 15.27 27.79 -27.02
C ILE A 168 14.67 26.49 -27.59
N VAL A 169 13.35 26.53 -27.82
CA VAL A 169 12.69 25.66 -28.80
C VAL A 169 13.05 26.20 -30.17
N ASP A 170 14.27 26.04 -30.60
CA ASP A 170 14.65 26.26 -31.97
C ASP A 170 15.13 24.94 -32.58
N LYS A 171 14.38 24.50 -33.46
CA LYS A 171 14.35 23.71 -34.71
C LYS A 171 15.47 22.72 -35.02
N ASP A 172 16.52 22.60 -34.25
CA ASP A 172 17.57 21.63 -34.52
C ASP A 172 17.62 20.56 -33.43
N TYR A 173 17.51 19.29 -33.86
CA TYR A 173 17.70 18.08 -33.04
C TYR A 173 19.14 18.01 -32.49
N ILE A 174 19.58 19.06 -31.80
CA ILE A 174 20.93 19.13 -31.28
C ILE A 174 20.97 18.36 -29.95
N TYR A 175 21.67 17.24 -30.00
CA TYR A 175 22.13 16.47 -28.86
C TYR A 175 22.67 17.41 -27.77
N GLN A 176 22.07 17.37 -26.57
CA GLN A 176 22.55 18.16 -25.42
C GLN A 176 23.59 17.38 -24.63
N PRO A 177 24.91 17.59 -24.82
CA PRO A 177 25.97 16.87 -24.10
C PRO A 177 25.94 17.14 -22.60
N LYS A 178 25.19 18.18 -22.16
CA LYS A 178 25.05 18.60 -20.76
C LYS A 178 24.34 17.57 -19.86
N THR A 179 23.52 16.66 -20.44
CA THR A 179 22.76 15.65 -19.70
C THR A 179 23.49 14.30 -19.59
N VAL A 180 24.56 14.08 -20.35
CA VAL A 180 25.29 12.79 -20.35
C VAL A 180 25.94 12.53 -18.97
N ARG A 181 26.55 13.55 -18.38
CA ARG A 181 27.22 13.41 -17.09
C ARG A 181 26.24 12.99 -15.95
N PRO A 182 25.09 13.64 -15.75
CA PRO A 182 24.13 13.20 -14.72
C PRO A 182 23.52 11.82 -15.03
N ILE A 183 23.31 11.46 -16.31
CA ILE A 183 22.86 10.12 -16.67
C ILE A 183 23.90 9.08 -16.24
N PHE A 184 25.18 9.29 -16.60
CA PHE A 184 26.26 8.36 -16.27
C PHE A 184 26.42 8.19 -14.74
N LEU A 185 26.38 9.28 -13.98
CA LEU A 185 26.41 9.23 -12.50
C LEU A 185 25.21 8.49 -11.91
N SER A 186 24.04 8.64 -12.50
CA SER A 186 22.83 7.94 -12.06
C SER A 186 22.91 6.44 -12.34
N LEU A 187 23.53 6.03 -13.45
CA LEU A 187 23.78 4.61 -13.75
C LEU A 187 24.81 4.00 -12.79
N ILE A 188 25.86 4.72 -12.44
CA ILE A 188 26.80 4.28 -11.39
C ILE A 188 26.06 4.11 -10.04
N LEU A 189 25.19 5.04 -9.68
CA LEU A 189 24.35 4.89 -8.49
C LEU A 189 23.48 3.63 -8.55
N ALA A 190 22.87 3.34 -9.70
CA ALA A 190 22.04 2.15 -9.88
C ALA A 190 22.82 0.86 -9.66
N ILE A 191 24.03 0.78 -10.26
CA ILE A 191 24.92 -0.39 -10.10
C ILE A 191 25.36 -0.51 -8.64
N GLY A 192 25.74 0.59 -7.99
CA GLY A 192 26.14 0.60 -6.59
C GLY A 192 25.03 0.13 -5.64
N LEU A 193 23.79 0.60 -5.86
CA LEU A 193 22.62 0.16 -5.10
C LEU A 193 22.30 -1.32 -5.35
N ASN A 194 22.41 -1.78 -6.60
CA ASN A 194 22.21 -3.18 -6.95
C ASN A 194 23.21 -4.08 -6.21
N ILE A 195 24.50 -3.74 -6.22
CA ILE A 195 25.55 -4.48 -5.50
C ILE A 195 25.26 -4.50 -3.99
N LEU A 196 24.84 -3.37 -3.40
CA LEU A 196 24.49 -3.31 -1.97
C LEU A 196 23.33 -4.23 -1.61
N LEU A 197 22.28 -4.30 -2.47
CA LEU A 197 21.15 -5.18 -2.25
C LEU A 197 21.56 -6.66 -2.32
N VAL A 198 22.41 -7.01 -3.29
CA VAL A 198 22.97 -8.38 -3.43
C VAL A 198 23.79 -8.77 -2.20
N ILE A 199 24.67 -7.89 -1.72
CA ILE A 199 25.44 -8.12 -0.50
C ILE A 199 24.51 -8.29 0.71
N GLY A 200 23.47 -7.47 0.81
CA GLY A 200 22.46 -7.54 1.86
C GLY A 200 21.69 -8.87 1.87
N ASP A 201 21.38 -9.40 0.70
CA ASP A 201 20.71 -10.71 0.55
C ASP A 201 21.68 -11.85 0.92
N GLN A 202 22.90 -11.83 0.41
CA GLN A 202 23.95 -12.83 0.78
C GLN A 202 24.27 -12.80 2.28
N ALA A 203 24.23 -11.62 2.91
CA ALA A 203 24.41 -11.49 4.36
C ALA A 203 23.17 -11.91 5.17
N ASN A 204 22.12 -12.41 4.52
CA ASN A 204 20.85 -12.81 5.15
C ASN A 204 20.20 -11.71 6.02
N VAL A 205 20.42 -10.43 5.68
CA VAL A 205 19.87 -9.31 6.43
C VAL A 205 18.34 -9.38 6.51
N PHE A 206 17.68 -9.68 5.40
CA PHE A 206 16.22 -9.84 5.35
C PHE A 206 15.73 -11.03 6.15
N GLN A 207 16.45 -12.15 6.15
CA GLN A 207 16.12 -13.31 6.99
C GLN A 207 16.32 -13.02 8.48
N THR A 208 17.34 -12.24 8.82
CA THR A 208 17.59 -11.81 10.21
C THR A 208 16.46 -10.90 10.70
N ILE A 209 15.98 -9.97 9.88
CA ILE A 209 14.83 -9.12 10.20
C ILE A 209 13.57 -9.98 10.38
N ARG A 210 13.31 -10.95 9.49
CA ARG A 210 12.18 -11.87 9.62
C ARG A 210 12.28 -12.73 10.89
N LYS A 211 13.46 -13.24 11.23
CA LYS A 211 13.70 -13.98 12.49
C LYS A 211 13.47 -13.09 13.70
N PHE A 212 13.94 -11.85 13.69
CA PHE A 212 13.70 -10.91 14.76
C PHE A 212 12.21 -10.66 14.98
N THR A 213 11.45 -10.44 13.89
CA THR A 213 9.99 -10.27 13.98
C THR A 213 9.27 -11.55 14.40
N SER A 214 9.72 -12.74 13.97
CA SER A 214 9.13 -14.01 14.42
C SER A 214 9.37 -14.29 15.91
N THR A 215 10.40 -13.71 16.52
CA THR A 215 10.63 -13.82 17.97
C THR A 215 9.49 -13.19 18.78
N PHE A 216 8.83 -12.15 18.25
CA PHE A 216 7.65 -11.56 18.88
C PHE A 216 6.39 -12.43 18.77
N THR A 217 6.37 -13.43 17.88
CA THR A 217 5.23 -14.34 17.73
C THR A 217 5.26 -15.51 18.72
N VAL A 218 6.40 -15.78 19.35
CA VAL A 218 6.63 -16.93 20.24
C VAL A 218 6.42 -16.59 21.72
N THR A 219 5.87 -15.41 22.04
CA THR A 219 5.57 -15.07 23.44
C THR A 219 4.34 -15.84 23.93
N ASP A 220 4.38 -16.33 25.18
CA ASP A 220 3.28 -17.05 25.84
C ASP A 220 1.97 -16.25 25.89
N ASN A 221 2.03 -14.94 25.68
CA ASN A 221 0.89 -14.06 25.61
C ASN A 221 0.45 -13.83 24.16
N HIS A 222 -0.34 -14.76 23.62
CA HIS A 222 -0.87 -14.70 22.25
C HIS A 222 -1.61 -13.38 21.93
N LEU A 223 -2.31 -12.79 22.89
CA LEU A 223 -3.01 -11.52 22.66
C LEU A 223 -2.03 -10.38 22.37
N LEU A 224 -0.98 -10.21 23.18
CA LEU A 224 0.02 -9.16 23.00
C LEU A 224 0.79 -9.33 21.69
N SER A 225 1.20 -10.55 21.37
CA SER A 225 1.91 -10.85 20.12
C SER A 225 1.05 -10.52 18.90
N THR A 226 -0.24 -10.87 18.92
CA THR A 226 -1.19 -10.57 17.83
C THR A 226 -1.36 -9.06 17.65
N PHE A 227 -1.47 -8.29 18.75
CA PHE A 227 -1.53 -6.81 18.66
C PHE A 227 -0.25 -6.22 18.10
N MET A 228 0.91 -6.67 18.54
CA MET A 228 2.21 -6.20 18.02
C MET A 228 2.36 -6.51 16.53
N MET A 229 1.98 -7.71 16.09
CA MET A 229 2.02 -8.08 14.68
C MET A 229 1.04 -7.24 13.84
N GLY A 230 -0.19 -7.04 14.33
CA GLY A 230 -1.16 -6.16 13.68
C GLY A 230 -0.63 -4.72 13.53
N LEU A 231 0.00 -4.19 14.58
CA LEU A 231 0.63 -2.86 14.56
C LEU A 231 1.76 -2.78 13.54
N LEU A 232 2.68 -3.77 13.54
CA LEU A 232 3.81 -3.82 12.62
C LEU A 232 3.34 -3.93 11.15
N ASN A 233 2.31 -4.75 10.88
CA ASN A 233 1.75 -4.85 9.54
C ASN A 233 1.10 -3.55 9.07
N THR A 234 0.33 -2.91 9.94
CA THR A 234 -0.30 -1.63 9.62
C THR A 234 0.75 -0.53 9.42
N PHE A 235 1.80 -0.50 10.24
CA PHE A 235 2.91 0.44 10.06
C PHE A 235 3.69 0.16 8.76
N SER A 236 3.96 -1.11 8.44
CA SER A 236 4.59 -1.53 7.19
C SER A 236 3.79 -1.06 5.97
N ALA A 237 2.46 -1.21 6.01
CA ALA A 237 1.57 -0.73 4.97
C ALA A 237 1.61 0.80 4.83
N TRP A 238 1.71 1.56 5.94
CA TRP A 238 1.85 3.02 5.90
C TRP A 238 3.18 3.47 5.26
N ILE A 239 4.24 2.68 5.38
CA ILE A 239 5.51 2.88 4.65
C ILE A 239 5.40 2.40 3.18
N GLY A 240 4.22 1.99 2.71
CA GLY A 240 4.02 1.52 1.33
C GLY A 240 4.58 0.12 1.08
N ASN A 241 4.84 -0.64 2.13
CA ASN A 241 5.23 -2.03 2.02
C ASN A 241 4.00 -2.92 2.23
N ASN A 242 3.86 -3.99 1.44
CA ASN A 242 2.78 -4.94 1.64
C ASN A 242 2.94 -5.64 3.00
N GLN A 243 1.88 -6.28 3.47
CA GLN A 243 1.82 -7.02 4.74
C GLN A 243 2.96 -8.06 4.84
N VAL A 244 4.09 -7.64 5.42
CA VAL A 244 5.32 -8.46 5.46
C VAL A 244 5.26 -9.50 6.58
N PHE A 245 4.47 -9.21 7.61
CA PHE A 245 4.49 -9.94 8.87
C PHE A 245 3.23 -10.78 9.11
N THR A 246 2.30 -10.83 8.15
CA THR A 246 1.12 -11.69 8.25
C THR A 246 1.20 -12.85 7.29
N PRO A 247 0.72 -14.03 7.70
CA PRO A 247 0.48 -15.14 6.79
C PRO A 247 -0.48 -14.72 5.67
N ASN A 248 -0.21 -15.16 4.44
CA ASN A 248 -1.07 -14.86 3.30
C ASN A 248 -2.33 -15.72 3.26
N SER A 249 -2.34 -16.81 4.03
CA SER A 249 -3.45 -17.75 4.12
C SER A 249 -3.55 -18.37 5.51
N ILE A 250 -4.71 -18.95 5.84
CA ILE A 250 -4.92 -19.73 7.07
C ILE A 250 -3.94 -20.90 7.15
N ALA A 251 -3.54 -21.48 6.03
CA ALA A 251 -2.59 -22.59 5.99
C ALA A 251 -1.16 -22.20 6.45
N GLU A 252 -0.81 -20.92 6.34
CA GLU A 252 0.47 -20.38 6.81
C GLU A 252 0.43 -19.95 8.29
N ASP A 253 -0.77 -19.76 8.86
CA ASP A 253 -1.01 -19.45 10.27
C ASP A 253 -1.30 -20.76 11.04
N SER A 254 -0.30 -21.33 11.69
CA SER A 254 -0.42 -22.60 12.41
C SER A 254 -1.55 -22.58 13.45
N PHE A 255 -1.73 -21.48 14.18
CA PHE A 255 -2.79 -21.35 15.20
C PHE A 255 -4.17 -21.25 14.58
N ALA A 256 -4.31 -20.57 13.45
CA ALA A 256 -5.57 -20.53 12.72
C ALA A 256 -5.92 -21.88 12.11
N LEU A 257 -4.93 -22.62 11.62
CA LEU A 257 -5.10 -23.98 11.09
C LEU A 257 -5.51 -24.97 12.19
N GLU A 258 -4.93 -24.89 13.39
CA GLU A 258 -5.34 -25.69 14.54
C GLU A 258 -6.79 -25.37 14.95
N ASN A 259 -7.17 -24.11 14.99
CA ASN A 259 -8.55 -23.70 15.26
C ASN A 259 -9.52 -24.23 14.22
N LEU A 260 -9.18 -24.17 12.94
CA LEU A 260 -10.01 -24.72 11.85
C LEU A 260 -10.17 -26.22 12.00
N THR A 261 -9.07 -26.94 12.26
CA THR A 261 -9.07 -28.40 12.46
C THR A 261 -9.94 -28.77 13.66
N TYR A 262 -9.84 -28.03 14.76
CA TYR A 262 -10.66 -28.22 15.93
C TYR A 262 -12.14 -27.98 15.61
N ALA A 263 -12.45 -26.87 14.98
CA ALA A 263 -13.84 -26.50 14.64
C ALA A 263 -14.50 -27.52 13.73
N VAL A 264 -13.78 -28.05 12.73
CA VAL A 264 -14.27 -29.08 11.81
C VAL A 264 -14.47 -30.43 12.53
N SER A 265 -13.51 -30.83 13.36
CA SER A 265 -13.57 -32.14 14.05
C SER A 265 -14.64 -32.19 15.15
N HIS A 266 -14.87 -31.07 15.85
CA HIS A 266 -15.84 -30.99 16.96
C HIS A 266 -17.18 -30.35 16.56
N HIS A 267 -17.33 -29.91 15.30
CA HIS A 267 -18.53 -29.19 14.81
C HIS A 267 -18.93 -27.97 15.67
N THR A 268 -17.93 -27.30 16.28
CA THR A 268 -18.16 -26.15 17.16
C THR A 268 -17.03 -25.13 17.06
N THR A 269 -17.37 -23.85 17.27
CA THR A 269 -16.42 -22.75 17.37
C THR A 269 -16.20 -22.31 18.84
N THR A 270 -16.70 -23.08 19.79
CA THR A 270 -16.50 -22.83 21.22
C THR A 270 -15.38 -23.72 21.78
N GLY A 271 -14.58 -23.20 22.70
CA GLY A 271 -13.47 -23.94 23.30
C GLY A 271 -12.27 -24.10 22.39
N LEU A 272 -12.04 -23.18 21.47
CA LEU A 272 -10.91 -23.18 20.54
C LEU A 272 -9.56 -23.13 21.29
N PRO A 273 -8.52 -23.83 20.78
CA PRO A 273 -7.19 -23.81 21.38
C PRO A 273 -6.58 -22.39 21.42
N HIS A 274 -6.80 -21.59 20.37
CA HIS A 274 -6.20 -20.28 20.20
C HIS A 274 -7.24 -19.21 19.89
N LEU A 275 -7.75 -18.53 20.91
CA LEU A 275 -8.82 -17.54 20.75
C LEU A 275 -8.33 -16.28 20.02
N TYR A 276 -7.08 -15.86 20.28
CA TYR A 276 -6.53 -14.59 19.82
C TYR A 276 -5.47 -14.78 18.71
N THR A 277 -5.92 -15.23 17.52
CA THR A 277 -5.05 -15.40 16.34
C THR A 277 -5.05 -14.13 15.48
N LEU A 278 -4.07 -14.00 14.59
CA LEU A 278 -4.07 -12.92 13.58
C LEU A 278 -5.30 -12.99 12.69
N THR A 279 -5.70 -14.18 12.27
CA THR A 279 -6.91 -14.40 11.46
C THR A 279 -8.15 -13.89 12.20
N ASN A 280 -8.28 -14.20 13.48
CA ASN A 280 -9.47 -13.86 14.25
C ASN A 280 -9.53 -12.38 14.66
N LEU A 281 -8.41 -11.75 15.02
CA LEU A 281 -8.39 -10.36 15.46
C LEU A 281 -8.04 -9.37 14.35
N TYR A 282 -6.90 -9.58 13.65
CA TYR A 282 -6.40 -8.61 12.71
C TYR A 282 -7.11 -8.69 11.36
N HIS A 283 -7.15 -9.87 10.72
CA HIS A 283 -7.79 -10.01 9.42
C HIS A 283 -9.31 -9.81 9.47
N SER A 284 -9.96 -10.30 10.51
CA SER A 284 -11.43 -10.23 10.62
C SER A 284 -11.93 -8.86 11.09
N TYR A 285 -11.23 -8.20 12.01
CA TYR A 285 -11.69 -6.95 12.61
C TYR A 285 -10.68 -5.80 12.48
N GLY A 286 -9.39 -6.02 12.65
CA GLY A 286 -8.38 -4.99 12.45
C GLY A 286 -8.39 -4.42 11.03
N MET A 287 -8.73 -5.25 10.04
CA MET A 287 -8.85 -4.86 8.63
C MET A 287 -10.29 -4.73 8.14
N VAL A 288 -11.27 -4.59 9.02
CA VAL A 288 -12.70 -4.54 8.66
C VAL A 288 -13.05 -3.42 7.65
N ALA A 289 -12.30 -2.35 7.68
CA ALA A 289 -12.42 -1.24 6.75
C ALA A 289 -11.22 -1.17 5.76
N GLY A 290 -10.55 -2.29 5.52
CA GLY A 290 -9.31 -2.38 4.77
C GLY A 290 -8.07 -2.04 5.61
N ILE A 291 -6.90 -2.13 4.99
CA ILE A 291 -5.62 -1.84 5.65
C ILE A 291 -5.64 -0.41 6.23
N GLY A 292 -5.32 -0.27 7.52
CA GLY A 292 -5.32 1.01 8.22
C GLY A 292 -6.69 1.66 8.26
N SER A 293 -7.76 0.86 8.17
CA SER A 293 -9.17 1.33 8.15
C SER A 293 -9.46 2.34 7.02
N GLY A 294 -8.92 2.05 5.82
CA GLY A 294 -8.98 2.95 4.67
C GLY A 294 -10.38 3.35 4.26
N LEU A 295 -11.34 2.42 4.26
CA LEU A 295 -12.75 2.72 3.95
C LEU A 295 -13.33 3.75 4.94
N ALA A 296 -12.99 3.64 6.23
CA ALA A 296 -13.42 4.59 7.24
C ALA A 296 -12.83 5.98 7.00
N LEU A 297 -11.55 6.07 6.60
CA LEU A 297 -10.93 7.33 6.18
C LEU A 297 -11.66 7.94 4.99
N LEU A 298 -12.01 7.14 3.96
CA LEU A 298 -12.74 7.63 2.79
C LEU A 298 -14.11 8.20 3.18
N VAL A 299 -14.86 7.51 4.04
CA VAL A 299 -16.14 8.00 4.55
C VAL A 299 -15.95 9.28 5.37
N ALA A 300 -14.95 9.33 6.25
CA ALA A 300 -14.64 10.53 7.04
C ALA A 300 -14.28 11.73 6.15
N LEU A 301 -13.56 11.52 5.04
CA LEU A 301 -13.25 12.55 4.04
C LEU A 301 -14.50 13.04 3.29
N LEU A 302 -15.40 12.14 2.91
CA LEU A 302 -16.66 12.51 2.29
C LEU A 302 -17.52 13.38 3.22
N LEU A 303 -17.53 13.08 4.53
CA LEU A 303 -18.30 13.79 5.55
C LEU A 303 -17.66 15.10 6.00
N ALA A 304 -16.35 15.13 6.21
CA ALA A 304 -15.67 16.22 6.92
C ALA A 304 -14.62 17.00 6.11
N SER A 305 -14.23 16.54 4.91
CA SER A 305 -13.28 17.31 4.08
C SER A 305 -13.92 18.55 3.46
N THR A 306 -13.17 19.64 3.42
CA THR A 306 -13.51 20.87 2.68
C THR A 306 -12.98 20.85 1.25
N SER A 307 -12.05 19.93 0.94
CA SER A 307 -11.43 19.79 -0.38
C SER A 307 -12.32 18.98 -1.34
N TYR A 308 -12.75 19.61 -2.44
CA TYR A 308 -13.48 18.91 -3.51
C TYR A 308 -12.66 17.78 -4.13
N LYS A 309 -11.35 17.99 -4.28
CA LYS A 309 -10.41 17.00 -4.82
C LYS A 309 -10.37 15.74 -3.95
N ASP A 310 -10.24 15.91 -2.62
CA ASP A 310 -10.18 14.78 -1.69
C ASP A 310 -11.48 13.99 -1.70
N LYS A 311 -12.63 14.67 -1.75
CA LYS A 311 -13.95 14.02 -1.87
C LYS A 311 -14.08 13.22 -3.17
N LYS A 312 -13.62 13.77 -4.30
CA LYS A 312 -13.68 13.07 -5.59
C LYS A 312 -12.79 11.83 -5.62
N VAL A 313 -11.57 11.95 -5.11
CA VAL A 313 -10.65 10.80 -4.97
C VAL A 313 -11.25 9.75 -4.02
N SER A 314 -11.83 10.18 -2.90
CA SER A 314 -12.50 9.28 -1.96
C SER A 314 -13.62 8.50 -2.64
N LEU A 315 -14.52 9.18 -3.35
CA LEU A 315 -15.64 8.53 -4.04
C LEU A 315 -15.18 7.47 -5.05
N LEU A 316 -14.15 7.78 -5.84
CA LEU A 316 -13.59 6.83 -6.82
C LEU A 316 -12.91 5.63 -6.15
N SER A 317 -12.32 5.82 -4.96
CA SER A 317 -11.61 4.78 -4.23
C SER A 317 -12.50 3.90 -3.35
N VAL A 318 -13.78 4.25 -3.14
CA VAL A 318 -14.70 3.49 -2.28
C VAL A 318 -14.85 2.04 -2.78
N PHE A 319 -15.07 1.85 -4.09
CA PHE A 319 -15.29 0.53 -4.66
C PHE A 319 -14.11 -0.44 -4.40
N PRO A 320 -12.86 -0.15 -4.79
CA PRO A 320 -11.76 -1.06 -4.50
C PRO A 320 -11.50 -1.21 -2.99
N SER A 321 -11.70 -0.16 -2.19
CA SER A 321 -11.49 -0.22 -0.74
C SER A 321 -12.54 -1.07 -0.02
N LEU A 322 -13.77 -1.13 -0.51
CA LEU A 322 -14.81 -2.02 0.01
C LEU A 322 -14.39 -3.50 -0.08
N PHE A 323 -13.64 -3.86 -1.12
CA PHE A 323 -13.08 -5.21 -1.35
C PHE A 323 -11.65 -5.36 -0.81
N ASN A 324 -11.30 -4.58 0.18
CA ASN A 324 -10.00 -4.62 0.87
C ASN A 324 -8.78 -4.28 -0.01
N TYR A 325 -8.98 -3.55 -1.10
CA TYR A 325 -7.89 -3.08 -1.95
C TYR A 325 -7.65 -1.58 -1.77
N GLY A 326 -6.73 -1.25 -0.85
CA GLY A 326 -6.49 0.12 -0.37
C GLY A 326 -5.52 0.95 -1.20
N ALA A 327 -4.78 0.38 -2.15
CA ALA A 327 -3.74 1.09 -2.89
C ALA A 327 -4.21 2.41 -3.56
N PRO A 328 -5.41 2.47 -4.21
CA PRO A 328 -5.86 3.71 -4.83
C PRO A 328 -6.00 4.88 -3.86
N PHE A 329 -6.62 4.68 -2.69
CA PHE A 329 -6.79 5.79 -1.74
C PHE A 329 -5.47 6.19 -1.09
N MET A 330 -4.57 5.24 -0.83
CA MET A 330 -3.28 5.52 -0.20
C MET A 330 -2.39 6.45 -1.05
N VAL A 331 -2.49 6.35 -2.38
CA VAL A 331 -1.76 7.22 -3.30
C VAL A 331 -2.55 8.47 -3.70
N GLY A 332 -3.86 8.36 -3.89
CA GLY A 332 -4.72 9.45 -4.35
C GLY A 332 -4.97 10.53 -3.28
N ILE A 333 -5.14 10.07 -2.03
CA ILE A 333 -5.08 10.89 -0.84
C ILE A 333 -3.72 10.56 -0.23
N PRO A 334 -2.66 11.38 -0.38
CA PRO A 334 -1.33 10.97 0.01
C PRO A 334 -1.29 10.65 1.51
N VAL A 335 -1.69 9.40 1.84
CA VAL A 335 -1.69 8.85 3.21
C VAL A 335 -0.31 8.32 3.55
N LEU A 336 0.38 7.76 2.54
CA LEU A 336 1.75 7.28 2.68
C LEU A 336 2.67 8.40 3.15
N LEU A 337 3.41 8.16 4.21
CA LEU A 337 4.31 9.13 4.86
C LEU A 337 3.62 10.44 5.32
N ASN A 338 2.30 10.48 5.37
CA ASN A 338 1.56 11.63 5.90
C ASN A 338 1.35 11.48 7.40
N LEU A 339 2.12 12.24 8.16
CA LEU A 339 2.10 12.17 9.63
C LEU A 339 0.74 12.54 10.24
N VAL A 340 -0.08 13.34 9.54
CA VAL A 340 -1.43 13.67 10.03
C VAL A 340 -2.30 12.42 10.10
N TYR A 341 -2.16 11.52 9.12
CA TYR A 341 -2.95 10.29 9.07
C TYR A 341 -2.26 9.10 9.73
N LEU A 342 -0.98 9.19 10.12
CA LEU A 342 -0.25 8.10 10.78
C LEU A 342 -0.96 7.62 12.04
N VAL A 343 -1.32 8.57 12.90
CA VAL A 343 -1.94 8.23 14.20
C VAL A 343 -3.26 7.49 14.02
N PRO A 344 -4.28 8.02 13.29
CA PRO A 344 -5.52 7.29 13.12
C PRO A 344 -5.35 6.01 12.30
N PHE A 345 -4.43 5.96 11.34
CA PHE A 345 -4.15 4.78 10.52
C PHE A 345 -3.63 3.59 11.35
N LEU A 346 -2.84 3.86 12.39
CA LEU A 346 -2.36 2.84 13.33
C LEU A 346 -3.37 2.56 14.44
N LEU A 347 -4.04 3.59 14.95
CA LEU A 347 -4.93 3.50 16.11
C LEU A 347 -6.22 2.73 15.77
N ALA A 348 -6.86 3.00 14.64
CA ALA A 348 -8.14 2.43 14.28
C ALA A 348 -8.10 0.89 14.24
N PRO A 349 -7.19 0.21 13.53
CA PRO A 349 -7.08 -1.25 13.58
C PRO A 349 -6.82 -1.81 14.98
N MET A 350 -6.04 -1.10 15.81
CA MET A 350 -5.75 -1.54 17.19
C MET A 350 -7.00 -1.46 18.06
N VAL A 351 -7.79 -0.41 17.93
CA VAL A 351 -9.06 -0.27 18.63
C VAL A 351 -10.04 -1.37 18.21
N ASN A 352 -10.12 -1.67 16.91
CA ASN A 352 -10.97 -2.74 16.39
C ASN A 352 -10.55 -4.12 16.94
N MET A 353 -9.26 -4.41 16.95
CA MET A 353 -8.74 -5.64 17.59
C MET A 353 -9.10 -5.70 19.09
N GLY A 354 -9.05 -4.56 19.79
CA GLY A 354 -9.48 -4.46 21.19
C GLY A 354 -10.97 -4.75 21.37
N ILE A 355 -11.82 -4.15 20.54
CA ILE A 355 -13.28 -4.42 20.56
C ILE A 355 -13.55 -5.90 20.29
N ALA A 356 -12.86 -6.49 19.29
CA ALA A 356 -13.00 -7.89 18.96
C ALA A 356 -12.51 -8.80 20.11
N ALA A 357 -11.34 -8.52 20.69
CA ALA A 357 -10.80 -9.31 21.79
C ALA A 357 -11.73 -9.32 23.02
N VAL A 358 -12.29 -8.16 23.40
CA VAL A 358 -13.27 -8.07 24.48
C VAL A 358 -14.55 -8.81 24.13
N SER A 359 -15.07 -8.65 22.90
CA SER A 359 -16.28 -9.34 22.44
C SER A 359 -16.15 -10.87 22.44
N LEU A 360 -14.96 -11.38 22.10
CA LEU A 360 -14.64 -12.81 22.19
C LEU A 360 -14.53 -13.27 23.64
N ALA A 361 -13.85 -12.51 24.49
CA ALA A 361 -13.66 -12.86 25.90
C ALA A 361 -14.97 -12.99 26.68
N ILE A 362 -15.96 -12.14 26.37
CA ILE A 362 -17.31 -12.20 26.98
C ILE A 362 -18.30 -13.09 26.20
N HIS A 363 -17.82 -13.86 25.23
CA HIS A 363 -18.63 -14.75 24.38
C HIS A 363 -19.80 -14.04 23.66
N LEU A 364 -19.66 -12.76 23.34
CA LEU A 364 -20.67 -11.99 22.60
C LEU A 364 -20.80 -12.47 21.16
N MET A 365 -19.71 -12.93 20.55
CA MET A 365 -19.65 -13.47 19.19
C MET A 365 -18.77 -14.73 19.12
N PRO A 366 -18.96 -15.60 18.12
CA PRO A 366 -18.06 -16.71 17.86
C PRO A 366 -16.75 -16.21 17.21
N ALA A 367 -15.70 -17.02 17.30
CA ALA A 367 -14.44 -16.74 16.63
C ALA A 367 -14.52 -17.01 15.12
N ALA A 368 -13.79 -16.22 14.33
CA ALA A 368 -13.67 -16.41 12.89
C ALA A 368 -12.60 -17.47 12.58
N VAL A 369 -13.04 -18.67 12.24
CA VAL A 369 -12.18 -19.85 12.02
C VAL A 369 -12.27 -20.37 10.59
N TYR A 370 -13.34 -20.06 9.85
CA TYR A 370 -13.55 -20.57 8.51
C TYR A 370 -12.82 -19.71 7.47
N PRO A 371 -12.31 -20.33 6.38
CA PRO A 371 -11.71 -19.61 5.28
C PRO A 371 -12.75 -18.71 4.60
N VAL A 372 -12.30 -17.50 4.23
CA VAL A 372 -13.14 -16.50 3.58
C VAL A 372 -12.76 -16.44 2.10
N PRO A 373 -13.75 -16.43 1.18
CA PRO A 373 -13.49 -16.36 -0.25
C PRO A 373 -12.69 -15.13 -0.67
N ASP A 374 -11.91 -15.26 -1.75
CA ASP A 374 -11.13 -14.16 -2.32
C ASP A 374 -12.05 -13.02 -2.78
N GLY A 375 -11.59 -11.77 -2.58
CA GLY A 375 -12.36 -10.61 -2.99
C GLY A 375 -13.72 -10.49 -2.28
N THR A 376 -13.84 -10.96 -1.05
CA THR A 376 -14.98 -10.70 -0.17
C THR A 376 -14.95 -9.23 0.30
N PRO A 377 -16.12 -8.55 0.32
CA PRO A 377 -16.20 -7.22 0.94
C PRO A 377 -15.73 -7.23 2.39
N SER A 378 -14.89 -6.26 2.77
CA SER A 378 -14.20 -6.24 4.07
C SER A 378 -15.15 -6.36 5.28
N LEU A 379 -16.34 -5.75 5.20
CA LEU A 379 -17.36 -5.84 6.25
C LEU A 379 -17.94 -7.24 6.45
N LEU A 380 -17.96 -8.05 5.40
CA LEU A 380 -18.51 -9.41 5.43
C LEU A 380 -17.47 -10.45 5.84
N TYR A 381 -16.21 -10.07 5.98
CA TYR A 381 -15.12 -11.00 6.27
C TYR A 381 -15.37 -11.75 7.58
N ALA A 382 -15.64 -11.04 8.67
CA ALA A 382 -15.95 -11.66 9.95
C ALA A 382 -17.25 -12.47 9.94
N PHE A 383 -18.28 -12.01 9.21
CA PHE A 383 -19.53 -12.73 9.06
C PHE A 383 -19.32 -14.12 8.44
N ILE A 384 -18.60 -14.19 7.33
CA ILE A 384 -18.31 -15.45 6.65
C ILE A 384 -17.34 -16.30 7.48
N GLY A 385 -16.25 -15.71 7.99
CA GLY A 385 -15.27 -16.41 8.80
C GLY A 385 -15.82 -17.04 10.09
N THR A 386 -16.95 -16.52 10.58
CA THR A 386 -17.67 -17.08 11.76
C THR A 386 -18.78 -18.06 11.38
N GLY A 387 -18.94 -18.43 10.09
CA GLY A 387 -20.01 -19.29 9.63
C GLY A 387 -21.40 -18.62 9.59
N GLY A 388 -21.47 -17.30 9.38
CA GLY A 388 -22.71 -16.56 9.21
C GLY A 388 -23.25 -15.90 10.49
N SER A 389 -22.42 -15.57 11.47
CA SER A 389 -22.83 -14.93 12.71
C SER A 389 -23.23 -13.46 12.50
N LEU A 390 -24.51 -13.13 12.70
CA LEU A 390 -25.00 -11.75 12.68
C LEU A 390 -24.37 -10.88 13.79
N ARG A 391 -23.99 -11.49 14.92
CA ARG A 391 -23.29 -10.77 16.00
C ARG A 391 -21.91 -10.33 15.54
N ALA A 392 -21.18 -11.17 14.83
CA ALA A 392 -19.88 -10.82 14.24
C ALA A 392 -20.03 -9.68 13.21
N LEU A 393 -21.05 -9.73 12.36
CA LEU A 393 -21.37 -8.64 11.43
C LEU A 393 -21.67 -7.32 12.15
N ALA A 394 -22.48 -7.37 13.23
CA ALA A 394 -22.80 -6.19 14.02
C ALA A 394 -21.54 -5.55 14.65
N ILE A 395 -20.60 -6.37 15.14
CA ILE A 395 -19.31 -5.89 15.65
C ILE A 395 -18.46 -5.28 14.53
N SER A 396 -18.45 -5.87 13.32
CA SER A 396 -17.75 -5.28 12.17
C SER A 396 -18.30 -3.90 11.80
N ILE A 397 -19.62 -3.73 11.81
CA ILE A 397 -20.27 -2.44 11.54
C ILE A 397 -19.96 -1.44 12.67
N LEU A 398 -19.94 -1.88 13.93
CA LEU A 398 -19.55 -1.05 15.07
C LEU A 398 -18.10 -0.58 14.92
N CYS A 399 -17.17 -1.47 14.58
CA CYS A 399 -15.76 -1.14 14.31
C CYS A 399 -15.62 -0.07 13.22
N LEU A 400 -16.32 -0.24 12.09
CA LEU A 400 -16.32 0.77 11.03
C LEU A 400 -16.85 2.13 11.54
N GLY A 401 -17.90 2.15 12.32
CA GLY A 401 -18.45 3.37 12.92
C GLY A 401 -17.45 4.07 13.85
N VAL A 402 -16.77 3.30 14.70
CA VAL A 402 -15.73 3.81 15.61
C VAL A 402 -14.55 4.37 14.81
N ASP A 403 -14.11 3.67 13.77
CA ASP A 403 -13.02 4.12 12.89
C ASP A 403 -13.35 5.46 12.23
N ILE A 404 -14.56 5.64 11.70
CA ILE A 404 -14.99 6.91 11.12
C ILE A 404 -14.88 8.04 12.16
N LEU A 405 -15.32 7.80 13.38
CA LEU A 405 -15.22 8.78 14.47
C LEU A 405 -13.76 9.10 14.83
N ILE A 406 -12.86 8.11 14.80
CA ILE A 406 -11.41 8.30 14.99
C ILE A 406 -10.83 9.18 13.88
N PHE A 407 -11.21 8.98 12.61
CA PHE A 407 -10.64 9.72 11.49
C PHE A 407 -11.15 11.17 11.37
N ILE A 408 -12.40 11.48 11.74
CA ILE A 408 -12.99 12.82 11.56
C ILE A 408 -12.12 13.96 12.14
N PRO A 409 -11.59 13.91 13.39
CA PRO A 409 -10.76 14.98 13.92
C PRO A 409 -9.46 15.19 13.13
N PHE A 410 -8.87 14.12 12.60
CA PHE A 410 -7.64 14.21 11.80
C PHE A 410 -7.92 14.74 10.38
N VAL A 411 -9.06 14.44 9.77
CA VAL A 411 -9.52 15.07 8.54
C VAL A 411 -9.72 16.58 8.74
N ARG A 412 -10.34 17.00 9.84
CA ARG A 412 -10.48 18.41 10.18
C ARG A 412 -9.12 19.09 10.41
N LEU A 413 -8.18 18.39 11.03
CA LEU A 413 -6.80 18.88 11.18
C LEU A 413 -6.11 19.03 9.82
N SER A 414 -6.25 18.04 8.93
CA SER A 414 -5.72 18.11 7.56
C SER A 414 -6.27 19.30 6.78
N ASN A 415 -7.58 19.59 6.90
CA ASN A 415 -8.20 20.78 6.29
C ASN A 415 -7.52 22.08 6.77
N LYS A 416 -7.29 22.22 8.09
CA LYS A 416 -6.62 23.41 8.65
C LYS A 416 -5.19 23.57 8.13
N VAL A 417 -4.43 22.46 8.04
CA VAL A 417 -3.08 22.47 7.47
C VAL A 417 -3.10 22.89 5.99
N GLN A 418 -4.09 22.42 5.22
CA GLN A 418 -4.22 22.80 3.81
C GLN A 418 -4.59 24.28 3.62
N HIS A 419 -5.43 24.85 4.50
CA HIS A 419 -5.74 26.29 4.48
C HIS A 419 -4.53 27.14 4.81
N GLY A 420 -3.77 26.78 5.86
CA GLY A 420 -2.54 27.51 6.22
C GLY A 420 -1.53 27.58 5.09
N LEU A 421 -1.34 26.48 4.33
CA LEU A 421 -0.44 26.45 3.17
C LEU A 421 -0.90 27.35 2.01
N LYS A 422 -2.22 27.55 1.82
CA LYS A 422 -2.73 28.47 0.81
C LYS A 422 -2.51 29.93 1.19
N GLU A 423 -2.76 30.28 2.44
CA GLU A 423 -2.54 31.64 2.95
C GLU A 423 -1.05 32.04 2.90
N GLU A 424 -0.14 31.13 3.22
CA GLU A 424 1.31 31.37 3.08
C GLU A 424 1.74 31.50 1.61
N GLY A 425 1.21 30.65 0.70
CA GLY A 425 1.48 30.74 -0.73
C GLY A 425 1.04 32.08 -1.33
N GLU A 426 -0.17 32.53 -1.01
CA GLU A 426 -0.71 33.82 -1.47
C GLU A 426 0.09 35.02 -0.92
N SER A 427 0.61 34.91 0.32
CA SER A 427 1.42 35.95 0.93
C SER A 427 2.83 36.07 0.31
N LEU A 428 3.34 35.02 -0.32
CA LEU A 428 4.62 35.00 -1.02
C LEU A 428 4.51 35.52 -2.47
N GLU A 429 3.36 35.31 -3.12
CA GLU A 429 3.10 35.84 -4.47
C GLU A 429 2.80 37.35 -4.47
N THR A 430 2.39 37.92 -3.33
CA THR A 430 2.12 39.35 -3.16
C THR A 430 3.31 40.18 -2.69
N LYS A 431 4.45 39.56 -2.43
CA LYS A 431 5.75 40.19 -2.13
C LYS A 431 6.69 40.10 -3.31
#